data_620a9f8011532b25af8986455afed58c
#
_entry.id   620a9f8011532b25af8986455afed58c
#
_cell.length_a   1.000
_cell.length_b   1.000
_cell.length_c   1.000
_cell.angle_alpha   90.00
_cell.angle_beta   90.00
_cell.angle_gamma   90.00
#
_symmetry.space_group_name_H-M   'P 1'
#
loop_
_entity.id
_entity.type
_entity.pdbx_description
1 polymer ?
#
loop_
_entity_poly.entity_id
_entity_poly.type
_entity_poly.pdbx_seq_one_letter_code
_entity_poly.pdbx_strand_id
1 'polypeptide(L)'
;MKKVLLITYYWPPTGGSGVQRWLKFAKYLPDYGWEPIIYTPLNPASERTDPNLEKDIRPGTKVLKTRILEPYSIYNILTGRKSNAAVGAGVTANAGNQGKESITKRISKWIRGNVFIPDPRCLWIRPSVKFLTKWLKDNPVDAIISTGPPHSMHLIAKQVSRNTGIKWIADFRDPWTGMFYFKHLNLNKKSEARHKKLEQEVVNNANGIIVVTESMRRDFSAKTDTPVHVITNGYDPQDFQMPVTKEQEEAKRFFEITHTGLMVENGNPTTLWKVLGNMAKEDNDFRNHLRIRLIGNTENSIIQDIQNNGLANNIINLGYIPHSQIPGWQKCASVLILPLRKEPEAAAILTGKVFEYLYSTADSNGNHPVIAGFGPETGDLAHLLKDAGCGAVYDWDNEEEIKKTIAVEYLKFKERLNQGEKNSSADEAYESIEEESRESRSKVEAFSRPALTEKLARLLEDIGKRSKETDAEKQKR
;
A
#
# COMPACT_ATOMS: atom_id res chain seq x y z
N MET A 1 -16.98 -21.96 12.74
CA MET A 1 -15.99 -20.89 12.45
C MET A 1 -16.23 -19.74 13.39
N LYS A 2 -15.17 -19.12 13.90
CA LYS A 2 -15.26 -17.86 14.66
C LYS A 2 -15.62 -16.73 13.72
N LYS A 3 -16.27 -15.69 14.25
CA LYS A 3 -16.74 -14.55 13.45
C LYS A 3 -15.97 -13.29 13.81
N VAL A 4 -15.57 -12.52 12.80
CA VAL A 4 -14.93 -11.21 12.98
C VAL A 4 -15.68 -10.12 12.22
N LEU A 5 -16.08 -9.07 12.94
CA LEU A 5 -16.69 -7.88 12.35
C LEU A 5 -15.61 -6.92 11.89
N LEU A 6 -15.50 -6.70 10.59
CA LEU A 6 -14.61 -5.73 9.98
C LEU A 6 -15.36 -4.42 9.72
N ILE A 7 -14.95 -3.33 10.35
CA ILE A 7 -15.45 -1.97 10.12
C ILE A 7 -14.50 -1.25 9.19
N THR A 8 -14.92 -1.04 7.93
CA THR A 8 -14.13 -0.40 6.89
C THR A 8 -14.96 0.63 6.10
N TYR A 9 -14.30 1.67 5.63
CA TYR A 9 -14.94 2.61 4.69
C TYR A 9 -14.82 2.13 3.24
N TYR A 10 -13.67 1.56 2.89
CA TYR A 10 -13.37 1.13 1.53
C TYR A 10 -13.72 -0.35 1.34
N TRP A 11 -14.65 -0.60 0.41
CA TRP A 11 -15.06 -1.95 0.00
C TRP A 11 -15.51 -1.94 -1.45
N PRO A 12 -15.37 -3.03 -2.23
CA PRO A 12 -15.86 -3.07 -3.62
C PRO A 12 -17.33 -2.66 -3.75
N PRO A 13 -17.71 -1.95 -4.82
CA PRO A 13 -16.95 -1.65 -6.04
C PRO A 13 -16.01 -0.44 -5.95
N THR A 14 -15.75 0.12 -4.77
CA THR A 14 -14.76 1.18 -4.60
C THR A 14 -13.38 0.65 -5.01
N GLY A 15 -12.64 1.41 -5.83
CA GLY A 15 -11.28 1.09 -6.27
C GLY A 15 -10.20 1.79 -5.45
N GLY A 16 -8.95 1.47 -5.74
CA GLY A 16 -7.77 2.09 -5.16
C GLY A 16 -7.12 1.30 -4.02
N SER A 17 -5.95 1.79 -3.58
CA SER A 17 -5.08 1.07 -2.61
C SER A 17 -5.74 0.80 -1.25
N GLY A 18 -6.71 1.64 -0.86
CA GLY A 18 -7.40 1.49 0.43
C GLY A 18 -8.29 0.26 0.55
N VAL A 19 -8.71 -0.34 -0.59
CA VAL A 19 -9.59 -1.51 -0.62
C VAL A 19 -8.81 -2.81 -0.50
N GLN A 20 -7.67 -2.93 -1.19
CA GLN A 20 -6.94 -4.17 -1.42
C GLN A 20 -6.64 -4.95 -0.14
N ARG A 21 -6.12 -4.27 0.88
CA ARG A 21 -5.68 -4.93 2.11
C ARG A 21 -6.79 -5.78 2.75
N TRP A 22 -7.93 -5.18 3.01
CA TRP A 22 -9.00 -5.85 3.74
C TRP A 22 -9.89 -6.73 2.86
N LEU A 23 -9.97 -6.43 1.58
CA LEU A 23 -10.59 -7.33 0.61
C LEU A 23 -9.84 -8.67 0.58
N LYS A 24 -8.50 -8.63 0.47
CA LYS A 24 -7.67 -9.85 0.44
C LYS A 24 -7.66 -10.58 1.80
N PHE A 25 -7.61 -9.88 2.94
CA PHE A 25 -7.78 -10.53 4.24
C PHE A 25 -9.15 -11.22 4.36
N ALA A 26 -10.23 -10.57 3.96
CA ALA A 26 -11.56 -11.16 4.00
C ALA A 26 -11.69 -12.38 3.07
N LYS A 27 -10.96 -12.40 1.95
CA LYS A 27 -10.89 -13.53 1.03
C LYS A 27 -10.28 -14.78 1.68
N TYR A 28 -9.18 -14.61 2.43
CA TYR A 28 -8.40 -15.72 2.98
C TYR A 28 -8.75 -16.10 4.44
N LEU A 29 -9.33 -15.20 5.24
CA LEU A 29 -9.68 -15.48 6.64
C LEU A 29 -10.48 -16.78 6.86
N PRO A 30 -11.44 -17.17 5.98
CA PRO A 30 -12.16 -18.43 6.13
C PRO A 30 -11.26 -19.67 6.09
N ASP A 31 -10.13 -19.62 5.38
CA ASP A 31 -9.18 -20.74 5.29
C ASP A 31 -8.43 -20.96 6.61
N TYR A 32 -8.46 -19.95 7.50
CA TYR A 32 -7.88 -19.97 8.84
C TYR A 32 -8.94 -20.00 9.96
N GLY A 33 -10.16 -20.42 9.65
CA GLY A 33 -11.21 -20.63 10.64
C GLY A 33 -12.00 -19.39 11.07
N TRP A 34 -11.84 -18.25 10.38
CA TRP A 34 -12.53 -17.00 10.69
C TRP A 34 -13.49 -16.59 9.59
N GLU A 35 -14.76 -16.37 9.91
CA GLU A 35 -15.78 -15.81 9.03
C GLU A 35 -15.80 -14.29 9.12
N PRO A 36 -15.40 -13.54 8.08
CA PRO A 36 -15.47 -12.10 8.07
C PRO A 36 -16.89 -11.61 7.80
N ILE A 37 -17.34 -10.66 8.62
CA ILE A 37 -18.58 -9.89 8.41
C ILE A 37 -18.17 -8.45 8.17
N ILE A 38 -18.51 -7.91 7.02
CA ILE A 38 -18.05 -6.59 6.59
C ILE A 38 -19.10 -5.54 6.93
N TYR A 39 -18.70 -4.45 7.58
CA TYR A 39 -19.53 -3.27 7.75
C TYR A 39 -18.93 -2.08 7.02
N THR A 40 -19.68 -1.53 6.07
CA THR A 40 -19.22 -0.48 5.14
C THR A 40 -20.36 0.49 4.79
N PRO A 41 -20.10 1.73 4.31
CA PRO A 41 -21.15 2.61 3.88
C PRO A 41 -21.86 2.10 2.61
N LEU A 42 -23.16 2.41 2.51
CA LEU A 42 -23.98 2.08 1.33
C LEU A 42 -23.64 2.97 0.12
N ASN A 43 -23.34 4.23 0.38
CA ASN A 43 -23.14 5.28 -0.62
C ASN A 43 -21.86 6.09 -0.33
N PRO A 44 -20.66 5.45 -0.35
CA PRO A 44 -19.42 6.16 -0.10
C PRO A 44 -19.11 7.15 -1.23
N ALA A 45 -18.55 8.32 -0.90
CA ALA A 45 -17.92 9.16 -1.89
C ALA A 45 -16.61 8.50 -2.35
N SER A 46 -16.62 7.88 -3.51
CA SER A 46 -15.46 7.21 -4.10
C SER A 46 -15.02 7.94 -5.36
N GLU A 47 -13.71 8.19 -5.47
CA GLU A 47 -13.10 8.78 -6.67
C GLU A 47 -12.94 7.78 -7.80
N ARG A 48 -12.88 6.50 -7.46
CA ARG A 48 -12.61 5.41 -8.40
C ARG A 48 -13.53 4.23 -8.10
N THR A 49 -14.06 3.66 -9.16
CA THR A 49 -14.84 2.43 -9.10
C THR A 49 -14.08 1.37 -9.89
N ASP A 50 -13.90 0.19 -9.31
CA ASP A 50 -13.30 -0.97 -9.97
C ASP A 50 -14.16 -2.21 -9.70
N PRO A 51 -15.10 -2.52 -10.61
CA PRO A 51 -15.96 -3.69 -10.47
C PRO A 51 -15.19 -5.03 -10.49
N ASN A 52 -13.96 -5.05 -11.06
CA ASN A 52 -13.17 -6.28 -11.12
C ASN A 52 -12.75 -6.77 -9.73
N LEU A 53 -12.75 -5.90 -8.72
CA LEU A 53 -12.47 -6.28 -7.34
C LEU A 53 -13.56 -7.12 -6.69
N GLU A 54 -14.78 -7.11 -7.24
CA GLU A 54 -15.89 -7.91 -6.73
C GLU A 54 -15.63 -9.43 -6.83
N LYS A 55 -14.82 -9.86 -7.80
CA LYS A 55 -14.41 -11.26 -7.97
C LYS A 55 -13.62 -11.81 -6.78
N ASP A 56 -12.94 -10.93 -6.03
CA ASP A 56 -12.18 -11.29 -4.84
C ASP A 56 -13.06 -11.39 -3.57
N ILE A 57 -14.32 -11.00 -3.65
CA ILE A 57 -15.28 -11.22 -2.56
C ILE A 57 -15.66 -12.70 -2.56
N ARG A 58 -15.28 -13.40 -1.50
CA ARG A 58 -15.62 -14.83 -1.36
C ARG A 58 -17.15 -15.00 -1.32
N PRO A 59 -17.72 -15.97 -2.08
CA PRO A 59 -19.15 -16.24 -2.05
C PRO A 59 -19.64 -16.50 -0.62
N GLY A 60 -20.78 -15.91 -0.25
CA GLY A 60 -21.34 -16.02 1.10
C GLY A 60 -20.82 -14.99 2.10
N THR A 61 -19.83 -14.15 1.75
CA THR A 61 -19.37 -13.07 2.63
C THR A 61 -20.50 -12.10 2.97
N LYS A 62 -20.83 -11.98 4.25
CA LYS A 62 -21.88 -11.08 4.73
C LYS A 62 -21.41 -9.63 4.74
N VAL A 63 -22.10 -8.75 4.01
CA VAL A 63 -21.77 -7.32 3.92
C VAL A 63 -22.96 -6.51 4.43
N LEU A 64 -22.74 -5.81 5.54
CA LEU A 64 -23.72 -4.90 6.16
C LEU A 64 -23.45 -3.48 5.66
N LYS A 65 -24.46 -2.82 5.14
CA LYS A 65 -24.36 -1.46 4.59
C LYS A 65 -25.35 -0.52 5.25
N THR A 66 -24.88 0.66 5.66
CA THR A 66 -25.75 1.75 6.12
C THR A 66 -25.45 3.05 5.38
N ARG A 67 -26.43 3.91 5.26
CA ARG A 67 -26.25 5.22 4.62
C ARG A 67 -25.24 6.06 5.39
N ILE A 68 -24.37 6.74 4.66
CA ILE A 68 -23.46 7.74 5.20
C ILE A 68 -23.84 9.12 4.68
N LEU A 69 -23.76 10.13 5.55
CA LEU A 69 -23.89 11.52 5.19
C LEU A 69 -22.48 12.14 5.18
N GLU A 70 -22.02 12.52 4.00
CA GLU A 70 -20.71 13.16 3.85
C GLU A 70 -20.87 14.65 3.56
N PRO A 71 -19.99 15.52 4.11
CA PRO A 71 -20.08 16.98 3.95
C PRO A 71 -20.09 17.45 2.50
N TYR A 72 -19.40 16.74 1.60
CA TYR A 72 -19.40 17.05 0.16
C TYR A 72 -20.76 16.80 -0.50
N SER A 73 -21.49 15.80 -0.07
CA SER A 73 -22.87 15.56 -0.53
C SER A 73 -23.78 16.72 -0.14
N ILE A 74 -23.60 17.24 1.07
CA ILE A 74 -24.35 18.41 1.57
C ILE A 74 -23.97 19.67 0.75
N TYR A 75 -22.69 19.90 0.50
CA TYR A 75 -22.23 21.04 -0.28
C TYR A 75 -22.74 21.00 -1.72
N ASN A 76 -22.74 19.83 -2.37
CA ASN A 76 -23.27 19.66 -3.72
C ASN A 76 -24.79 19.89 -3.78
N ILE A 77 -25.54 19.43 -2.77
CA ILE A 77 -26.99 19.66 -2.65
C ILE A 77 -27.27 21.17 -2.49
N LEU A 78 -26.53 21.84 -1.61
CA LEU A 78 -26.71 23.28 -1.34
C LEU A 78 -26.30 24.19 -2.51
N THR A 79 -25.32 23.75 -3.31
CA THR A 79 -24.80 24.54 -4.44
C THR A 79 -25.44 24.20 -5.79
N GLY A 80 -26.36 23.21 -5.84
CA GLY A 80 -27.03 22.76 -7.06
C GLY A 80 -26.10 22.16 -8.10
N ARG A 81 -24.84 21.86 -7.72
CA ARG A 81 -23.85 21.27 -8.63
C ARG A 81 -24.09 19.77 -8.76
N LYS A 82 -24.62 19.35 -9.91
CA LYS A 82 -24.57 17.96 -10.38
C LYS A 82 -23.12 17.65 -10.79
N SER A 83 -22.24 17.39 -9.84
CA SER A 83 -20.88 16.99 -10.12
C SER A 83 -20.65 15.60 -9.56
N ASN A 84 -20.49 14.62 -10.44
CA ASN A 84 -19.89 13.32 -10.15
C ASN A 84 -18.36 13.41 -9.98
N ALA A 85 -17.81 14.61 -9.96
CA ALA A 85 -16.41 14.83 -9.64
C ALA A 85 -16.28 14.81 -8.11
N ALA A 86 -15.96 13.66 -7.56
CA ALA A 86 -15.37 13.56 -6.23
C ALA A 86 -14.13 14.45 -6.24
N VAL A 87 -14.21 15.60 -5.54
CA VAL A 87 -12.99 16.39 -5.26
C VAL A 87 -12.13 15.50 -4.38
N GLY A 88 -10.99 15.09 -4.92
CA GLY A 88 -10.13 14.04 -4.43
C GLY A 88 -10.02 13.95 -2.91
N ALA A 89 -10.30 12.80 -2.36
CA ALA A 89 -10.03 12.46 -0.96
C ALA A 89 -8.51 12.41 -0.69
N GLY A 90 -7.70 12.50 -1.75
CA GLY A 90 -6.24 12.58 -1.69
C GLY A 90 -5.80 14.04 -1.56
N VAL A 91 -5.33 14.43 -0.38
CA VAL A 91 -4.45 15.59 -0.21
C VAL A 91 -3.19 15.48 -1.14
N THR A 92 -3.03 14.33 -1.76
CA THR A 92 -1.87 13.95 -2.58
C THR A 92 -1.96 14.37 -4.06
N ALA A 93 -3.13 14.76 -4.57
CA ALA A 93 -3.29 14.97 -6.02
C ALA A 93 -2.87 16.37 -6.52
N ASN A 94 -2.53 17.33 -5.65
CA ASN A 94 -2.19 18.70 -6.09
C ASN A 94 -1.11 19.39 -5.22
N ALA A 95 -0.07 18.67 -4.81
CA ALA A 95 1.09 19.31 -4.18
C ALA A 95 2.03 20.03 -5.19
N GLY A 96 1.79 19.86 -6.50
CA GLY A 96 2.68 20.37 -7.57
C GLY A 96 2.27 21.67 -8.25
N ASN A 97 1.11 22.27 -7.93
CA ASN A 97 0.70 23.52 -8.60
C ASN A 97 0.89 24.73 -7.67
N GLN A 98 2.01 25.44 -7.79
CA GLN A 98 2.33 26.70 -7.12
C GLN A 98 1.50 27.90 -7.62
N GLY A 99 0.26 27.71 -8.05
CA GLY A 99 -0.69 28.79 -8.27
C GLY A 99 -1.31 29.23 -6.94
N LYS A 100 -1.52 30.53 -6.72
CA LYS A 100 -2.20 31.11 -5.54
C LYS A 100 -3.47 30.29 -5.22
N GLU A 101 -3.47 29.53 -4.11
CA GLU A 101 -4.63 28.77 -3.67
C GLU A 101 -5.84 29.70 -3.55
N SER A 102 -6.92 29.38 -4.25
CA SER A 102 -8.19 30.13 -4.15
C SER A 102 -8.65 30.17 -2.68
N ILE A 103 -9.18 31.32 -2.25
CA ILE A 103 -9.73 31.52 -0.90
C ILE A 103 -10.75 30.42 -0.56
N THR A 104 -11.56 30.00 -1.52
CA THR A 104 -12.52 28.91 -1.36
C THR A 104 -11.84 27.55 -1.06
N LYS A 105 -10.70 27.26 -1.68
CA LYS A 105 -9.90 26.04 -1.37
C LYS A 105 -9.34 26.10 0.05
N ARG A 106 -8.82 27.24 0.49
CA ARG A 106 -8.29 27.46 1.84
C ARG A 106 -9.38 27.29 2.91
N ILE A 107 -10.56 27.88 2.71
CA ILE A 107 -11.73 27.74 3.61
C ILE A 107 -12.19 26.28 3.67
N SER A 108 -12.32 25.60 2.52
CA SER A 108 -12.70 24.19 2.46
C SER A 108 -11.72 23.29 3.21
N LYS A 109 -10.42 23.54 3.05
CA LYS A 109 -9.35 22.83 3.76
C LYS A 109 -9.41 23.05 5.28
N TRP A 110 -9.63 24.31 5.68
CA TRP A 110 -9.79 24.67 7.08
C TRP A 110 -11.02 24.01 7.73
N ILE A 111 -12.18 24.05 7.07
CA ILE A 111 -13.42 23.41 7.56
C ILE A 111 -13.18 21.90 7.69
N ARG A 112 -12.56 21.27 6.69
CA ARG A 112 -12.26 19.84 6.68
C ARG A 112 -11.42 19.41 7.87
N GLY A 113 -10.37 20.18 8.21
CA GLY A 113 -9.47 19.85 9.31
C GLY A 113 -10.00 20.22 10.69
N ASN A 114 -10.82 21.28 10.80
CA ASN A 114 -11.18 21.85 12.09
C ASN A 114 -12.63 21.56 12.54
N VAL A 115 -13.53 21.24 11.61
CA VAL A 115 -14.94 20.96 11.92
C VAL A 115 -15.22 19.46 11.87
N PHE A 116 -14.72 18.77 10.84
CA PHE A 116 -14.97 17.34 10.66
C PHE A 116 -13.81 16.51 11.24
N ILE A 117 -13.82 16.31 12.54
CA ILE A 117 -12.79 15.58 13.29
C ILE A 117 -13.34 14.20 13.70
N PRO A 118 -12.62 13.10 13.40
CA PRO A 118 -11.24 13.00 12.88
C PRO A 118 -11.12 13.19 11.37
N ASP A 119 -12.19 13.02 10.62
CA ASP A 119 -12.26 13.09 9.17
C ASP A 119 -13.72 13.34 8.73
N PRO A 120 -14.00 13.59 7.43
CA PRO A 120 -15.34 13.87 6.93
C PRO A 120 -16.39 12.76 7.15
N ARG A 121 -15.99 11.59 7.62
CA ARG A 121 -16.87 10.45 7.94
C ARG A 121 -17.36 10.47 9.39
N CYS A 122 -16.98 11.47 10.18
CA CYS A 122 -17.36 11.58 11.59
C CYS A 122 -18.87 11.58 11.83
N LEU A 123 -19.67 12.05 10.88
CA LEU A 123 -21.13 12.02 10.97
C LEU A 123 -21.71 10.60 10.93
N TRP A 124 -20.95 9.63 10.41
CA TRP A 124 -21.35 8.22 10.35
C TRP A 124 -21.13 7.48 11.67
N ILE A 125 -20.35 8.03 12.59
CA ILE A 125 -19.99 7.36 13.86
C ILE A 125 -21.24 6.98 14.66
N ARG A 126 -22.08 7.97 15.03
CA ARG A 126 -23.26 7.73 15.89
C ARG A 126 -24.28 6.75 15.27
N PRO A 127 -24.71 6.92 14.00
CA PRO A 127 -25.61 5.96 13.34
C PRO A 127 -25.03 4.55 13.31
N SER A 128 -23.74 4.41 12.99
CA SER A 128 -23.05 3.10 12.91
C SER A 128 -22.99 2.42 14.28
N VAL A 129 -22.65 3.15 15.33
CA VAL A 129 -22.62 2.60 16.69
C VAL A 129 -24.01 2.11 17.09
N LYS A 130 -25.07 2.90 16.87
CA LYS A 130 -26.44 2.50 17.18
C LYS A 130 -26.85 1.24 16.43
N PHE A 131 -26.57 1.18 15.11
CA PHE A 131 -26.89 0.05 14.26
C PHE A 131 -26.15 -1.21 14.70
N LEU A 132 -24.83 -1.14 14.82
CA LEU A 132 -23.99 -2.29 15.15
C LEU A 132 -24.25 -2.82 16.56
N THR A 133 -24.39 -1.93 17.56
CA THR A 133 -24.72 -2.35 18.93
C THR A 133 -26.07 -3.10 19.00
N LYS A 134 -27.06 -2.69 18.20
CA LYS A 134 -28.33 -3.39 18.12
C LYS A 134 -28.17 -4.72 17.38
N TRP A 135 -27.52 -4.73 16.23
CA TRP A 135 -27.36 -5.90 15.36
C TRP A 135 -26.57 -7.03 16.04
N LEU A 136 -25.52 -6.67 16.81
CA LEU A 136 -24.67 -7.63 17.53
C LEU A 136 -25.38 -8.37 18.67
N LYS A 137 -26.54 -7.89 19.16
CA LYS A 137 -27.35 -8.63 20.15
C LYS A 137 -27.89 -9.95 19.61
N ASP A 138 -28.28 -9.93 18.33
CA ASP A 138 -28.86 -11.09 17.65
C ASP A 138 -27.83 -11.83 16.78
N ASN A 139 -26.66 -11.23 16.56
CA ASN A 139 -25.59 -11.75 15.69
C ASN A 139 -24.23 -11.62 16.40
N PRO A 140 -23.93 -12.48 17.38
CA PRO A 140 -22.66 -12.39 18.12
C PRO A 140 -21.46 -12.65 17.21
N VAL A 141 -20.36 -11.94 17.48
CA VAL A 141 -19.04 -12.11 16.85
C VAL A 141 -17.97 -12.25 17.92
N ASP A 142 -16.86 -12.92 17.57
CA ASP A 142 -15.76 -13.18 18.51
C ASP A 142 -14.77 -12.01 18.61
N ALA A 143 -14.68 -11.20 17.57
CA ALA A 143 -13.78 -10.04 17.53
C ALA A 143 -14.30 -8.93 16.62
N ILE A 144 -13.81 -7.71 16.85
CA ILE A 144 -14.02 -6.54 15.99
C ILE A 144 -12.65 -6.09 15.45
N ILE A 145 -12.60 -5.72 14.18
CA ILE A 145 -11.47 -5.02 13.59
C ILE A 145 -11.96 -3.72 12.96
N SER A 146 -11.22 -2.65 13.15
CA SER A 146 -11.43 -1.41 12.40
C SER A 146 -10.18 -1.02 11.66
N THR A 147 -10.30 -0.50 10.44
CA THR A 147 -9.15 -0.07 9.64
C THR A 147 -9.22 1.41 9.29
N GLY A 148 -8.11 2.10 9.43
CA GLY A 148 -7.94 3.52 9.11
C GLY A 148 -6.67 3.80 8.30
N PRO A 149 -6.65 4.93 7.56
CA PRO A 149 -7.71 5.92 7.37
C PRO A 149 -8.91 5.43 6.54
N PRO A 150 -10.12 6.00 6.71
CA PRO A 150 -10.50 7.08 7.65
C PRO A 150 -10.52 6.61 9.12
N HIS A 151 -10.10 7.49 10.04
CA HIS A 151 -9.97 7.14 11.46
C HIS A 151 -11.31 7.14 12.22
N SER A 152 -12.39 7.66 11.62
CA SER A 152 -13.77 7.52 12.13
C SER A 152 -14.14 6.06 12.35
N MET A 153 -13.56 5.11 11.60
CA MET A 153 -13.80 3.67 11.76
C MET A 153 -13.34 3.17 13.14
N HIS A 154 -12.20 3.68 13.62
CA HIS A 154 -11.69 3.34 14.95
C HIS A 154 -12.62 3.85 16.07
N LEU A 155 -13.20 5.05 15.90
CA LEU A 155 -14.14 5.60 16.87
C LEU A 155 -15.46 4.83 16.90
N ILE A 156 -15.93 4.32 15.76
CA ILE A 156 -17.08 3.40 15.71
C ILE A 156 -16.75 2.13 16.49
N ALA A 157 -15.63 1.48 16.19
CA ALA A 157 -15.22 0.23 16.81
C ALA A 157 -15.01 0.39 18.32
N LYS A 158 -14.32 1.45 18.76
CA LYS A 158 -14.12 1.78 20.19
C LYS A 158 -15.46 1.81 20.93
N GLN A 159 -16.44 2.51 20.39
CA GLN A 159 -17.72 2.66 21.08
C GLN A 159 -18.56 1.37 21.02
N VAL A 160 -18.51 0.62 19.90
CA VAL A 160 -19.19 -0.68 19.78
C VAL A 160 -18.56 -1.70 20.74
N SER A 161 -17.24 -1.80 20.79
CA SER A 161 -16.52 -2.66 21.74
C SER A 161 -16.89 -2.34 23.19
N ARG A 162 -16.91 -1.05 23.56
CA ARG A 162 -17.33 -0.60 24.88
C ARG A 162 -18.77 -1.01 25.23
N ASN A 163 -19.70 -0.92 24.26
CA ASN A 163 -21.11 -1.21 24.48
C ASN A 163 -21.42 -2.72 24.54
N THR A 164 -20.58 -3.56 23.92
CA THR A 164 -20.83 -4.99 23.76
C THR A 164 -19.86 -5.89 24.53
N GLY A 165 -18.73 -5.32 25.00
CA GLY A 165 -17.65 -6.10 25.60
C GLY A 165 -16.78 -6.89 24.62
N ILE A 166 -17.09 -6.87 23.31
CA ILE A 166 -16.35 -7.59 22.28
C ILE A 166 -14.97 -6.99 22.10
N LYS A 167 -13.94 -7.83 22.05
CA LYS A 167 -12.54 -7.40 21.86
C LYS A 167 -12.34 -6.75 20.49
N TRP A 168 -11.52 -5.70 20.47
CA TRP A 168 -11.31 -4.88 19.29
C TRP A 168 -9.84 -4.68 18.97
N ILE A 169 -9.48 -4.83 17.68
CA ILE A 169 -8.18 -4.54 17.09
C ILE A 169 -8.30 -3.32 16.19
N ALA A 170 -7.37 -2.37 16.36
CA ALA A 170 -7.25 -1.19 15.51
C ALA A 170 -6.14 -1.38 14.48
N ASP A 171 -6.48 -1.43 13.17
CA ASP A 171 -5.52 -1.53 12.06
C ASP A 171 -5.21 -0.13 11.50
N PHE A 172 -4.00 0.35 11.75
CA PHE A 172 -3.48 1.60 11.23
C PHE A 172 -2.64 1.34 9.99
N ARG A 173 -3.19 1.64 8.81
CA ARG A 173 -2.45 1.56 7.55
C ARG A 173 -1.51 2.74 7.35
N ASP A 174 -1.85 3.85 7.98
CA ASP A 174 -1.07 5.08 8.06
C ASP A 174 -1.14 5.64 9.48
N PRO A 175 -0.12 6.38 9.94
CA PRO A 175 -0.20 7.11 11.21
C PRO A 175 -1.35 8.13 11.16
N TRP A 176 -1.98 8.42 12.28
CA TRP A 176 -3.04 9.43 12.33
C TRP A 176 -2.47 10.85 12.41
N THR A 177 -1.95 11.24 13.58
CA THR A 177 -1.37 12.58 13.76
C THR A 177 0.08 12.67 13.30
N GLY A 178 0.73 11.56 13.02
CA GLY A 178 2.09 11.48 12.49
C GLY A 178 2.21 11.58 10.96
N MET A 179 1.10 11.69 10.22
CA MET A 179 1.14 11.82 8.76
C MET A 179 1.66 13.20 8.31
N PHE A 180 2.48 13.21 7.26
CA PHE A 180 3.03 14.46 6.68
C PHE A 180 1.94 15.49 6.35
N TYR A 181 0.82 15.05 5.78
CA TYR A 181 -0.28 15.94 5.42
C TYR A 181 -1.03 16.51 6.63
N PHE A 182 -0.86 15.94 7.82
CA PHE A 182 -1.49 16.45 9.04
C PHE A 182 -1.06 17.89 9.33
N LYS A 183 0.23 18.19 9.12
CA LYS A 183 0.81 19.55 9.23
C LYS A 183 0.21 20.52 8.20
N HIS A 184 -0.28 20.02 7.07
CA HIS A 184 -0.85 20.83 5.98
C HIS A 184 -2.37 21.04 6.08
N LEU A 185 -3.04 20.51 7.12
CA LEU A 185 -4.48 20.69 7.34
C LEU A 185 -4.85 22.07 7.88
N ASN A 186 -3.89 22.94 8.19
CA ASN A 186 -4.11 24.27 8.79
C ASN A 186 -4.99 24.20 10.06
N LEU A 187 -4.65 23.27 10.96
CA LEU A 187 -5.39 23.07 12.20
C LEU A 187 -5.16 24.22 13.18
N ASN A 188 -6.23 24.63 13.85
CA ASN A 188 -6.08 25.44 15.06
C ASN A 188 -5.63 24.58 16.26
N LYS A 189 -5.08 25.16 17.30
CA LYS A 189 -4.56 24.45 18.48
C LYS A 189 -5.59 23.53 19.14
N LYS A 190 -6.89 23.92 19.16
CA LYS A 190 -7.96 23.11 19.78
C LYS A 190 -8.25 21.86 18.93
N SER A 191 -8.29 22.00 17.61
CA SER A 191 -8.53 20.90 16.67
C SER A 191 -7.36 19.92 16.69
N GLU A 192 -6.13 20.42 16.69
CA GLU A 192 -4.93 19.59 16.80
C GLU A 192 -4.92 18.79 18.11
N ALA A 193 -5.17 19.45 19.24
CA ALA A 193 -5.27 18.80 20.54
C ALA A 193 -6.39 17.73 20.56
N ARG A 194 -7.50 17.99 19.89
CA ARG A 194 -8.60 17.02 19.76
C ARG A 194 -8.22 15.79 18.94
N HIS A 195 -7.51 15.96 17.82
CA HIS A 195 -6.99 14.82 17.05
C HIS A 195 -6.05 13.96 17.88
N LYS A 196 -5.05 14.58 18.55
CA LYS A 196 -4.12 13.88 19.43
C LYS A 196 -4.83 13.12 20.55
N LYS A 197 -5.82 13.76 21.19
CA LYS A 197 -6.65 13.12 22.21
C LYS A 197 -7.41 11.91 21.66
N LEU A 198 -8.04 12.01 20.49
CA LEU A 198 -8.78 10.92 19.89
C LEU A 198 -7.88 9.76 19.47
N GLU A 199 -6.69 10.04 18.90
CA GLU A 199 -5.70 9.02 18.61
C GLU A 199 -5.29 8.29 19.90
N GLN A 200 -4.96 9.04 20.97
CA GLN A 200 -4.58 8.48 22.26
C GLN A 200 -5.70 7.62 22.89
N GLU A 201 -6.94 8.07 22.78
CA GLU A 201 -8.09 7.28 23.23
C GLU A 201 -8.25 5.98 22.44
N VAL A 202 -7.99 5.99 21.14
CA VAL A 202 -8.07 4.79 20.29
C VAL A 202 -6.97 3.81 20.68
N VAL A 203 -5.73 4.24 20.75
CA VAL A 203 -4.59 3.35 21.02
C VAL A 203 -4.63 2.77 22.44
N ASN A 204 -5.15 3.51 23.42
CA ASN A 204 -5.26 3.03 24.80
C ASN A 204 -6.48 2.13 25.07
N ASN A 205 -7.50 2.13 24.20
CA ASN A 205 -8.72 1.34 24.41
C ASN A 205 -8.81 0.12 23.49
N ALA A 206 -7.96 0.01 22.46
CA ALA A 206 -7.88 -1.19 21.65
C ALA A 206 -7.27 -2.35 22.46
N ASN A 207 -7.64 -3.57 22.14
CA ASN A 207 -7.05 -4.78 22.74
C ASN A 207 -5.77 -5.21 22.00
N GLY A 208 -5.54 -4.67 20.80
CA GLY A 208 -4.35 -4.80 20.01
C GLY A 208 -4.35 -3.78 18.88
N ILE A 209 -3.16 -3.41 18.44
CA ILE A 209 -2.94 -2.47 17.34
C ILE A 209 -2.18 -3.21 16.24
N ILE A 210 -2.64 -3.09 15.01
CA ILE A 210 -1.90 -3.53 13.84
C ILE A 210 -1.37 -2.30 13.12
N VAL A 211 -0.11 -2.36 12.71
CA VAL A 211 0.57 -1.34 11.88
C VAL A 211 1.26 -2.02 10.70
N VAL A 212 1.66 -1.25 9.68
CA VAL A 212 2.18 -1.81 8.43
C VAL A 212 3.69 -1.79 8.32
N THR A 213 4.41 -1.10 9.23
CA THR A 213 5.87 -1.01 9.22
C THR A 213 6.47 -1.08 10.63
N GLU A 214 7.77 -1.41 10.72
CA GLU A 214 8.50 -1.43 11.99
C GLU A 214 8.69 -0.02 12.58
N SER A 215 8.86 0.99 11.74
CA SER A 215 8.90 2.39 12.20
C SER A 215 7.58 2.79 12.85
N MET A 216 6.45 2.45 12.24
CA MET A 216 5.14 2.67 12.86
C MET A 216 4.99 1.91 14.19
N ARG A 217 5.50 0.66 14.27
CA ARG A 217 5.44 -0.11 15.52
C ARG A 217 6.18 0.60 16.64
N ARG A 218 7.39 1.10 16.37
CA ARG A 218 8.19 1.88 17.35
C ARG A 218 7.43 3.13 17.80
N ASP A 219 6.88 3.89 16.85
CA ASP A 219 6.16 5.13 17.12
C ASP A 219 4.89 4.91 17.95
N PHE A 220 4.14 3.85 17.65
CA PHE A 220 2.91 3.53 18.39
C PHE A 220 3.23 2.93 19.76
N SER A 221 4.24 2.05 19.87
CA SER A 221 4.65 1.48 21.16
C SER A 221 5.17 2.55 22.16
N ALA A 222 5.69 3.66 21.65
CA ALA A 222 6.06 4.80 22.48
C ALA A 222 4.85 5.60 23.05
N LYS A 223 3.64 5.39 22.49
CA LYS A 223 2.43 6.12 22.87
C LYS A 223 1.50 5.33 23.77
N THR A 224 1.63 4.00 23.87
CA THR A 224 0.68 3.16 24.59
C THR A 224 1.29 1.83 25.03
N ASP A 225 0.76 1.26 26.11
CA ASP A 225 1.09 -0.11 26.57
C ASP A 225 0.28 -1.18 25.83
N THR A 226 -0.67 -0.79 24.96
CA THR A 226 -1.41 -1.75 24.11
C THR A 226 -0.45 -2.46 23.16
N PRO A 227 -0.50 -3.79 23.06
CA PRO A 227 0.37 -4.53 22.15
C PRO A 227 0.25 -4.07 20.69
N VAL A 228 1.39 -3.74 20.07
CA VAL A 228 1.49 -3.29 18.68
C VAL A 228 2.15 -4.37 17.83
N HIS A 229 1.43 -4.81 16.80
CA HIS A 229 1.83 -5.89 15.91
C HIS A 229 2.06 -5.38 14.49
N VAL A 230 3.15 -5.80 13.84
CA VAL A 230 3.37 -5.50 12.44
C VAL A 230 2.75 -6.60 11.57
N ILE A 231 1.76 -6.21 10.78
CA ILE A 231 1.24 -6.99 9.66
C ILE A 231 1.30 -6.08 8.45
N THR A 232 2.30 -6.26 7.62
CA THR A 232 2.59 -5.40 6.47
C THR A 232 1.47 -5.45 5.42
N ASN A 233 1.55 -4.61 4.39
CA ASN A 233 0.89 -4.91 3.14
C ASN A 233 1.56 -6.13 2.48
N GLY A 234 1.01 -6.65 1.41
CA GLY A 234 1.53 -7.82 0.76
C GLY A 234 0.95 -7.98 -0.64
N TYR A 235 1.36 -9.03 -1.33
CA TYR A 235 0.88 -9.41 -2.65
C TYR A 235 -0.11 -10.59 -2.57
N ASP A 236 -0.99 -10.73 -3.55
CA ASP A 236 -1.82 -11.91 -3.73
C ASP A 236 -1.22 -12.78 -4.85
N PRO A 237 -0.75 -14.01 -4.56
CA PRO A 237 -0.19 -14.89 -5.59
C PRO A 237 -1.14 -15.14 -6.77
N GLN A 238 -2.45 -15.06 -6.55
CA GLN A 238 -3.44 -15.24 -7.61
C GLN A 238 -3.44 -14.11 -8.65
N ASP A 239 -2.99 -12.91 -8.28
CA ASP A 239 -2.90 -11.78 -9.20
C ASP A 239 -1.76 -11.99 -10.24
N PHE A 240 -0.84 -12.94 -9.99
CA PHE A 240 0.34 -13.23 -10.82
C PHE A 240 0.22 -14.50 -11.69
N GLN A 241 -0.96 -15.13 -11.72
CA GLN A 241 -1.18 -16.38 -12.45
C GLN A 241 -1.36 -16.18 -13.98
N MET A 242 -1.55 -14.93 -14.42
CA MET A 242 -1.67 -14.66 -15.86
C MET A 242 -0.34 -14.95 -16.57
N PRO A 243 -0.39 -15.68 -17.68
CA PRO A 243 0.81 -15.95 -18.49
C PRO A 243 1.37 -14.64 -19.05
N VAL A 244 2.69 -14.62 -19.18
CA VAL A 244 3.41 -13.52 -19.86
C VAL A 244 3.01 -13.49 -21.33
N THR A 245 2.70 -12.32 -21.86
CA THR A 245 2.32 -12.17 -23.28
C THR A 245 3.55 -12.21 -24.18
N LYS A 246 3.34 -12.43 -25.49
CA LYS A 246 4.45 -12.41 -26.48
C LYS A 246 5.21 -11.08 -26.46
N GLU A 247 4.50 -9.96 -26.34
CA GLU A 247 5.11 -8.62 -26.27
C GLU A 247 5.98 -8.48 -25.02
N GLN A 248 5.54 -9.01 -23.88
CA GLN A 248 6.30 -9.02 -22.64
C GLN A 248 7.53 -9.94 -22.74
N GLU A 249 7.41 -11.11 -23.39
CA GLU A 249 8.58 -11.99 -23.64
C GLU A 249 9.60 -11.31 -24.56
N GLU A 250 9.15 -10.62 -25.59
CA GLU A 250 10.03 -9.88 -26.50
C GLU A 250 10.76 -8.73 -25.76
N ALA A 251 10.16 -8.14 -24.74
CA ALA A 251 10.79 -7.10 -23.94
C ALA A 251 12.04 -7.59 -23.21
N LYS A 252 12.14 -8.88 -22.87
CA LYS A 252 13.35 -9.47 -22.24
C LYS A 252 14.61 -9.38 -23.10
N ARG A 253 14.49 -9.07 -24.40
CA ARG A 253 15.64 -8.80 -25.29
C ARG A 253 16.24 -7.41 -25.06
N PHE A 254 15.63 -6.60 -24.21
CA PHE A 254 16.07 -5.26 -23.87
C PHE A 254 16.42 -5.16 -22.39
N PHE A 255 17.29 -4.21 -22.05
CA PHE A 255 17.56 -3.86 -20.67
C PHE A 255 16.45 -2.96 -20.16
N GLU A 256 15.44 -3.58 -19.58
CA GLU A 256 14.18 -2.92 -19.17
C GLU A 256 14.29 -2.32 -17.76
N ILE A 257 14.23 -1.01 -17.66
CA ILE A 257 14.07 -0.27 -16.40
C ILE A 257 12.60 0.11 -16.28
N THR A 258 11.88 -0.55 -15.36
CA THR A 258 10.42 -0.47 -15.32
C THR A 258 9.92 0.18 -14.04
N HIS A 259 8.98 1.13 -14.17
CA HIS A 259 8.17 1.66 -13.08
C HIS A 259 6.69 1.33 -13.28
N THR A 260 5.99 0.91 -12.21
CA THR A 260 4.54 0.69 -12.26
C THR A 260 3.81 1.57 -11.25
N GLY A 261 2.72 2.21 -11.70
CA GLY A 261 1.82 3.02 -10.89
C GLY A 261 2.05 4.53 -11.02
N LEU A 262 1.71 5.29 -9.97
CA LEU A 262 1.85 6.75 -9.96
C LEU A 262 3.31 7.16 -9.72
N MET A 263 3.86 8.01 -10.59
CA MET A 263 5.14 8.68 -10.40
C MET A 263 4.90 10.19 -10.44
N VAL A 264 5.28 10.88 -9.38
CA VAL A 264 5.10 12.33 -9.20
C VAL A 264 6.44 13.05 -9.10
N GLU A 265 6.47 14.35 -9.44
CA GLU A 265 7.67 15.16 -9.46
C GLU A 265 8.47 15.11 -8.14
N ASN A 266 7.79 15.16 -6.99
CA ASN A 266 8.45 15.07 -5.68
C ASN A 266 9.13 13.73 -5.39
N GLY A 267 8.90 12.69 -6.21
CA GLY A 267 9.59 11.40 -6.16
C GLY A 267 10.44 11.13 -7.40
N ASN A 268 10.69 12.12 -8.24
CA ASN A 268 11.46 11.96 -9.47
C ASN A 268 12.93 11.60 -9.18
N PRO A 269 13.45 10.45 -9.60
CA PRO A 269 14.85 10.07 -9.43
C PRO A 269 15.73 10.69 -10.50
N THR A 270 15.89 12.01 -10.46
CA THR A 270 16.60 12.81 -11.49
C THR A 270 18.03 12.33 -11.73
N THR A 271 18.72 11.89 -10.66
CA THR A 271 20.09 11.36 -10.74
C THR A 271 20.14 10.06 -11.54
N LEU A 272 19.12 9.19 -11.45
CA LEU A 272 19.03 7.99 -12.28
C LEU A 272 19.00 8.37 -13.77
N TRP A 273 18.16 9.35 -14.16
CA TRP A 273 18.08 9.75 -15.56
C TRP A 273 19.39 10.32 -16.09
N LYS A 274 20.10 11.10 -15.26
CA LYS A 274 21.43 11.60 -15.56
C LYS A 274 22.44 10.46 -15.77
N VAL A 275 22.48 9.49 -14.87
CA VAL A 275 23.35 8.30 -14.97
C VAL A 275 23.08 7.56 -16.27
N LEU A 276 21.81 7.20 -16.54
CA LEU A 276 21.44 6.47 -17.76
C LEU A 276 21.79 7.25 -19.04
N GLY A 277 21.55 8.57 -19.04
CA GLY A 277 21.91 9.42 -20.17
C GLY A 277 23.43 9.48 -20.43
N ASN A 278 24.24 9.53 -19.37
CA ASN A 278 25.69 9.51 -19.50
C ASN A 278 26.18 8.16 -20.00
N MET A 279 25.72 7.04 -19.43
CA MET A 279 26.04 5.69 -19.90
C MET A 279 25.65 5.47 -21.36
N ALA A 280 24.47 5.95 -21.77
CA ALA A 280 24.00 5.85 -23.16
C ALA A 280 24.80 6.74 -24.14
N LYS A 281 25.47 7.79 -23.67
CA LYS A 281 26.41 8.59 -24.49
C LYS A 281 27.75 7.90 -24.65
N GLU A 282 28.22 7.23 -23.58
CA GLU A 282 29.51 6.55 -23.53
C GLU A 282 29.47 5.21 -24.28
N ASP A 283 28.33 4.50 -24.27
CA ASP A 283 28.17 3.16 -24.84
C ASP A 283 26.92 3.07 -25.72
N ASN A 284 27.14 2.93 -27.05
CA ASN A 284 26.06 2.76 -28.03
C ASN A 284 25.32 1.42 -27.87
N ASP A 285 26.00 0.36 -27.42
CA ASP A 285 25.39 -0.95 -27.16
C ASP A 285 24.39 -0.84 -26.00
N PHE A 286 24.82 -0.20 -24.91
CA PHE A 286 23.92 0.14 -23.81
C PHE A 286 22.69 0.95 -24.27
N ARG A 287 22.92 2.01 -25.05
CA ARG A 287 21.83 2.85 -25.60
C ARG A 287 20.82 2.02 -26.41
N ASN A 288 21.28 1.12 -27.24
CA ASN A 288 20.44 0.34 -28.12
C ASN A 288 19.58 -0.68 -27.34
N HIS A 289 20.11 -1.23 -26.26
CA HIS A 289 19.38 -2.16 -25.39
C HIS A 289 18.49 -1.49 -24.36
N LEU A 290 18.82 -0.29 -23.88
CA LEU A 290 18.08 0.39 -22.82
C LEU A 290 16.62 0.69 -23.23
N ARG A 291 15.68 0.33 -22.36
CA ARG A 291 14.28 0.75 -22.39
C ARG A 291 13.84 1.24 -21.02
N ILE A 292 13.18 2.38 -20.96
CA ILE A 292 12.59 2.97 -19.76
C ILE A 292 11.09 2.84 -19.89
N ARG A 293 10.52 1.86 -19.20
CA ARG A 293 9.10 1.54 -19.27
C ARG A 293 8.34 2.17 -18.13
N LEU A 294 7.41 3.05 -18.45
CA LEU A 294 6.55 3.76 -17.49
C LEU A 294 5.13 3.24 -17.63
N ILE A 295 4.61 2.60 -16.59
CA ILE A 295 3.27 2.00 -16.56
C ILE A 295 2.47 2.68 -15.46
N GLY A 296 1.38 3.35 -15.82
CA GLY A 296 0.55 4.13 -14.91
C GLY A 296 0.62 5.62 -15.20
N ASN A 297 0.25 6.43 -14.20
CA ASN A 297 0.24 7.87 -14.36
C ASN A 297 1.60 8.47 -13.98
N THR A 298 2.35 8.94 -14.98
CA THR A 298 3.63 9.63 -14.79
C THR A 298 3.47 11.11 -15.12
N GLU A 299 3.91 12.00 -14.24
CA GLU A 299 3.86 13.44 -14.47
C GLU A 299 4.76 13.84 -15.64
N ASN A 300 4.30 14.79 -16.45
CA ASN A 300 5.00 15.21 -17.66
C ASN A 300 6.41 15.79 -17.40
N SER A 301 6.63 16.42 -16.24
CA SER A 301 7.95 16.90 -15.83
C SER A 301 9.00 15.79 -15.78
N ILE A 302 8.62 14.59 -15.38
CA ILE A 302 9.49 13.42 -15.33
C ILE A 302 9.87 12.95 -16.73
N ILE A 303 8.88 12.89 -17.63
CA ILE A 303 9.11 12.54 -19.04
C ILE A 303 10.06 13.53 -19.70
N GLN A 304 9.89 14.82 -19.43
CA GLN A 304 10.78 15.89 -19.89
C GLN A 304 12.20 15.74 -19.36
N ASP A 305 12.35 15.38 -18.07
CA ASP A 305 13.66 15.15 -17.48
C ASP A 305 14.40 14.00 -18.16
N ILE A 306 13.72 12.88 -18.42
CA ILE A 306 14.29 11.74 -19.15
C ILE A 306 14.72 12.18 -20.55
N GLN A 307 13.88 12.93 -21.26
CA GLN A 307 14.19 13.45 -22.61
C GLN A 307 15.38 14.41 -22.59
N ASN A 308 15.46 15.31 -21.60
CA ASN A 308 16.56 16.28 -21.44
C ASN A 308 17.92 15.59 -21.20
N ASN A 309 17.90 14.35 -20.66
CA ASN A 309 19.10 13.52 -20.52
C ASN A 309 19.45 12.73 -21.79
N GLY A 310 18.80 13.00 -22.93
CA GLY A 310 19.10 12.39 -24.23
C GLY A 310 18.50 11.00 -24.42
N LEU A 311 17.50 10.63 -23.61
CA LEU A 311 16.88 9.30 -23.57
C LEU A 311 15.50 9.25 -24.22
N ALA A 312 15.14 10.26 -25.06
CA ALA A 312 13.82 10.36 -25.68
C ALA A 312 13.40 9.09 -26.44
N ASN A 313 14.34 8.45 -27.16
CA ASN A 313 14.08 7.23 -27.96
C ASN A 313 14.05 5.94 -27.10
N ASN A 314 14.40 6.03 -25.82
CA ASN A 314 14.43 4.89 -24.92
C ASN A 314 13.16 4.80 -24.04
N ILE A 315 12.27 5.81 -24.07
CA ILE A 315 11.05 5.86 -23.26
C ILE A 315 9.95 5.03 -23.93
N ILE A 316 9.33 4.16 -23.15
CA ILE A 316 8.08 3.47 -23.48
C ILE A 316 7.06 3.81 -22.39
N ASN A 317 6.16 4.75 -22.68
CA ASN A 317 5.11 5.16 -21.75
C ASN A 317 3.80 4.48 -22.15
N LEU A 318 3.42 3.42 -21.42
CA LEU A 318 2.17 2.69 -21.65
C LEU A 318 0.96 3.37 -21.01
N GLY A 319 1.17 4.38 -20.15
CA GLY A 319 0.08 4.98 -19.38
C GLY A 319 -0.65 3.96 -18.49
N TYR A 320 -1.94 4.19 -18.30
CA TYR A 320 -2.76 3.28 -17.50
C TYR A 320 -3.13 2.02 -18.29
N ILE A 321 -2.78 0.85 -17.73
CA ILE A 321 -3.18 -0.47 -18.26
C ILE A 321 -3.93 -1.25 -17.16
N PRO A 322 -4.71 -2.30 -17.52
CA PRO A 322 -5.36 -3.17 -16.55
C PRO A 322 -4.37 -3.81 -15.58
N HIS A 323 -4.72 -3.87 -14.29
CA HIS A 323 -3.84 -4.42 -13.24
C HIS A 323 -3.36 -5.83 -13.55
N SER A 324 -4.20 -6.66 -14.17
CA SER A 324 -3.86 -8.04 -14.56
C SER A 324 -2.68 -8.16 -15.54
N GLN A 325 -2.34 -7.09 -16.27
CA GLN A 325 -1.20 -7.08 -17.20
C GLN A 325 0.11 -6.59 -16.55
N ILE A 326 0.01 -5.91 -15.39
CA ILE A 326 1.16 -5.31 -14.70
C ILE A 326 2.18 -6.36 -14.25
N PRO A 327 1.78 -7.50 -13.63
CA PRO A 327 2.72 -8.52 -13.17
C PRO A 327 3.64 -9.07 -14.27
N GLY A 328 3.11 -9.25 -15.48
CA GLY A 328 3.93 -9.72 -16.61
C GLY A 328 5.04 -8.74 -16.98
N TRP A 329 4.77 -7.44 -16.98
CA TRP A 329 5.79 -6.41 -17.20
C TRP A 329 6.82 -6.32 -16.07
N GLN A 330 6.37 -6.52 -14.83
CA GLN A 330 7.29 -6.56 -13.67
C GLN A 330 8.26 -7.74 -13.77
N LYS A 331 7.78 -8.93 -14.15
CA LYS A 331 8.61 -10.13 -14.33
C LYS A 331 9.61 -10.01 -15.47
N CYS A 332 9.31 -9.23 -16.49
CA CYS A 332 10.17 -9.04 -17.66
C CYS A 332 11.17 -7.88 -17.50
N ALA A 333 11.10 -7.11 -16.44
CA ALA A 333 12.05 -6.05 -16.14
C ALA A 333 13.45 -6.59 -15.83
N SER A 334 14.49 -5.81 -16.11
CA SER A 334 15.83 -6.01 -15.57
C SER A 334 15.98 -5.29 -14.23
N VAL A 335 15.45 -4.07 -14.15
CA VAL A 335 15.44 -3.25 -12.94
C VAL A 335 14.02 -2.71 -12.71
N LEU A 336 13.48 -2.94 -11.51
CA LEU A 336 12.22 -2.37 -11.04
C LEU A 336 12.52 -1.15 -10.19
N ILE A 337 12.14 0.05 -10.64
CA ILE A 337 12.42 1.28 -9.90
C ILE A 337 11.28 1.64 -8.96
N LEU A 338 11.61 1.94 -7.71
CA LEU A 338 10.67 2.30 -6.65
C LEU A 338 11.05 3.64 -5.99
N PRO A 339 10.76 4.78 -6.64
CA PRO A 339 11.06 6.07 -6.04
C PRO A 339 10.05 6.41 -4.93
N LEU A 340 10.57 6.78 -3.76
CA LEU A 340 9.81 7.39 -2.68
C LEU A 340 9.75 8.90 -2.89
N ARG A 341 8.75 9.56 -2.27
CA ARG A 341 8.69 11.01 -2.25
C ARG A 341 9.79 11.58 -1.38
N LYS A 342 10.36 12.73 -1.77
CA LYS A 342 11.36 13.47 -0.99
C LYS A 342 10.69 14.19 0.19
N GLU A 343 10.21 13.42 1.16
CA GLU A 343 9.53 13.89 2.37
C GLU A 343 10.28 13.39 3.62
N PRO A 344 10.27 14.14 4.73
CA PRO A 344 10.94 13.72 5.96
C PRO A 344 10.51 12.35 6.48
N GLU A 345 9.25 11.99 6.25
CA GLU A 345 8.66 10.73 6.67
C GLU A 345 8.92 9.55 5.71
N ALA A 346 9.68 9.75 4.62
CA ALA A 346 9.97 8.74 3.60
C ALA A 346 10.59 7.46 4.19
N ALA A 347 11.37 7.60 5.27
CA ALA A 347 12.01 6.46 5.94
C ALA A 347 11.01 5.43 6.50
N ALA A 348 9.79 5.85 6.83
CA ALA A 348 8.73 4.98 7.38
C ALA A 348 7.72 4.51 6.32
N ILE A 349 7.95 4.79 5.03
CA ILE A 349 7.00 4.49 3.97
C ILE A 349 7.33 3.14 3.31
N LEU A 350 6.37 2.20 3.38
CA LEU A 350 6.33 1.00 2.55
C LEU A 350 5.11 1.07 1.62
N THR A 351 5.37 1.28 0.34
CA THR A 351 4.30 1.29 -0.66
C THR A 351 3.82 -0.12 -0.96
N GLY A 352 2.53 -0.30 -1.31
CA GLY A 352 2.00 -1.61 -1.69
C GLY A 352 2.73 -2.27 -2.86
N LYS A 353 3.28 -1.47 -3.78
CA LYS A 353 4.01 -1.94 -4.97
C LYS A 353 5.26 -2.77 -4.63
N VAL A 354 5.96 -2.47 -3.52
CA VAL A 354 7.18 -3.22 -3.18
C VAL A 354 6.90 -4.71 -3.04
N PHE A 355 5.75 -5.09 -2.50
CA PHE A 355 5.40 -6.49 -2.31
C PHE A 355 5.11 -7.21 -3.64
N GLU A 356 4.52 -6.51 -4.61
CA GLU A 356 4.36 -7.02 -5.97
C GLU A 356 5.72 -7.17 -6.66
N TYR A 357 6.63 -6.21 -6.48
CA TYR A 357 8.00 -6.28 -6.98
C TYR A 357 8.78 -7.43 -6.36
N LEU A 358 8.69 -7.62 -5.04
CA LEU A 358 9.31 -8.76 -4.35
C LEU A 358 8.84 -10.09 -4.95
N TYR A 359 7.53 -10.26 -5.19
CA TYR A 359 7.05 -11.47 -5.85
C TYR A 359 7.62 -11.62 -7.26
N SER A 360 7.66 -10.53 -8.03
CA SER A 360 8.18 -10.56 -9.40
C SER A 360 9.68 -10.88 -9.46
N THR A 361 10.47 -10.51 -8.46
CA THR A 361 11.88 -10.91 -8.36
C THR A 361 12.05 -12.40 -8.06
N ALA A 362 11.15 -12.97 -7.25
CA ALA A 362 11.22 -14.37 -6.83
C ALA A 362 10.62 -15.35 -7.84
N ASP A 363 9.69 -14.90 -8.71
CA ASP A 363 8.92 -15.71 -9.66
C ASP A 363 9.14 -15.27 -11.12
N SER A 364 10.41 -15.05 -11.52
CA SER A 364 10.75 -14.44 -12.80
C SER A 364 11.23 -15.42 -13.88
N ASN A 365 11.16 -16.73 -13.66
CA ASN A 365 11.63 -17.76 -14.60
C ASN A 365 13.01 -17.43 -15.19
N GLY A 366 14.00 -17.17 -14.33
CA GLY A 366 15.39 -16.91 -14.71
C GLY A 366 15.73 -15.46 -15.09
N ASN A 367 14.76 -14.53 -15.10
CA ASN A 367 15.05 -13.11 -15.38
C ASN A 367 15.51 -12.33 -14.14
N HIS A 368 15.06 -12.68 -12.94
CA HIS A 368 15.41 -12.13 -11.61
C HIS A 368 15.62 -10.59 -11.60
N PRO A 369 14.58 -9.77 -11.81
CA PRO A 369 14.74 -8.33 -11.77
C PRO A 369 15.20 -7.86 -10.38
N VAL A 370 16.06 -6.84 -10.34
CA VAL A 370 16.48 -6.21 -9.09
C VAL A 370 15.58 -5.01 -8.77
N ILE A 371 15.32 -4.73 -7.50
CA ILE A 371 14.58 -3.56 -7.07
C ILE A 371 15.56 -2.43 -6.72
N ALA A 372 15.51 -1.33 -7.47
CA ALA A 372 16.21 -0.10 -7.16
C ALA A 372 15.25 0.90 -6.51
N GLY A 373 15.29 1.00 -5.19
CA GLY A 373 14.57 2.00 -4.42
C GLY A 373 15.32 3.34 -4.43
N PHE A 374 14.58 4.46 -4.39
CA PHE A 374 15.15 5.79 -4.24
C PHE A 374 14.55 6.44 -3.01
N GLY A 375 15.36 6.69 -2.00
CA GLY A 375 14.90 7.17 -0.70
C GLY A 375 15.96 7.06 0.39
N PRO A 376 15.55 7.16 1.67
CA PRO A 376 16.47 6.99 2.80
C PRO A 376 17.03 5.57 2.87
N GLU A 377 18.35 5.44 2.84
CA GLU A 377 19.09 4.15 2.88
C GLU A 377 18.95 3.40 4.22
N THR A 378 18.39 4.04 5.23
CA THR A 378 18.13 3.45 6.56
C THR A 378 16.62 3.33 6.88
N GLY A 379 15.74 3.50 5.86
CA GLY A 379 14.30 3.41 6.01
C GLY A 379 13.77 1.98 6.01
N ASP A 380 12.46 1.83 6.31
CA ASP A 380 11.76 0.53 6.31
C ASP A 380 11.87 -0.17 4.93
N LEU A 381 11.88 0.60 3.83
CA LEU A 381 12.08 0.04 2.48
C LEU A 381 13.48 -0.57 2.32
N ALA A 382 14.52 0.13 2.80
CA ALA A 382 15.90 -0.35 2.68
C ALA A 382 16.12 -1.64 3.48
N HIS A 383 15.57 -1.70 4.71
CA HIS A 383 15.61 -2.92 5.51
C HIS A 383 14.88 -4.07 4.83
N LEU A 384 13.67 -3.82 4.29
CA LEU A 384 12.89 -4.84 3.61
C LEU A 384 13.63 -5.43 2.39
N LEU A 385 14.19 -4.57 1.52
CA LEU A 385 14.90 -5.04 0.32
C LEU A 385 16.19 -5.81 0.67
N LYS A 386 16.91 -5.34 1.69
CA LYS A 386 18.10 -6.01 2.19
C LYS A 386 17.76 -7.39 2.78
N ASP A 387 16.75 -7.48 3.64
CA ASP A 387 16.34 -8.74 4.28
C ASP A 387 15.81 -9.75 3.26
N ALA A 388 15.12 -9.28 2.22
CA ALA A 388 14.64 -10.11 1.13
C ALA A 388 15.74 -10.51 0.12
N GLY A 389 16.88 -9.80 0.10
CA GLY A 389 17.95 -10.04 -0.87
C GLY A 389 17.58 -9.67 -2.31
N CYS A 390 16.59 -8.78 -2.51
CA CYS A 390 16.00 -8.50 -3.83
C CYS A 390 16.36 -7.14 -4.41
N GLY A 391 17.27 -6.39 -3.77
CA GLY A 391 17.66 -5.05 -4.23
C GLY A 391 18.17 -4.15 -3.12
N ALA A 392 18.27 -2.86 -3.41
CA ALA A 392 18.75 -1.86 -2.47
C ALA A 392 17.99 -0.54 -2.62
N VAL A 393 18.12 0.33 -1.62
CA VAL A 393 17.67 1.72 -1.66
C VAL A 393 18.89 2.62 -1.76
N TYR A 394 18.84 3.57 -2.66
CA TYR A 394 19.85 4.58 -2.91
C TYR A 394 19.32 5.95 -2.49
N ASP A 395 20.15 6.76 -1.84
CA ASP A 395 19.84 8.17 -1.69
C ASP A 395 19.58 8.79 -3.07
N TRP A 396 18.64 9.74 -3.13
CA TRP A 396 18.23 10.35 -4.42
C TRP A 396 19.38 10.97 -5.22
N ASP A 397 20.46 11.35 -4.54
CA ASP A 397 21.60 12.04 -5.14
C ASP A 397 22.88 11.19 -5.22
N ASN A 398 22.82 9.89 -4.84
CA ASN A 398 23.95 8.95 -4.84
C ASN A 398 24.25 8.42 -6.25
N GLU A 399 24.90 9.26 -7.08
CA GLU A 399 25.20 8.97 -8.50
C GLU A 399 26.12 7.76 -8.68
N GLU A 400 27.11 7.58 -7.78
CA GLU A 400 28.14 6.55 -7.88
C GLU A 400 27.54 5.14 -7.69
N GLU A 401 26.79 4.92 -6.62
CA GLU A 401 26.18 3.62 -6.34
C GLU A 401 25.05 3.29 -7.34
N ILE A 402 24.30 4.29 -7.81
CA ILE A 402 23.32 4.11 -8.87
C ILE A 402 24.00 3.64 -10.16
N LYS A 403 25.10 4.33 -10.59
CA LYS A 403 25.88 3.95 -11.80
C LYS A 403 26.43 2.54 -11.68
N LYS A 404 27.01 2.21 -10.54
CA LYS A 404 27.57 0.88 -10.28
C LYS A 404 26.51 -0.22 -10.37
N THR A 405 25.35 0.00 -9.77
CA THR A 405 24.23 -0.98 -9.82
C THR A 405 23.73 -1.17 -11.24
N ILE A 406 23.48 -0.08 -11.98
CA ILE A 406 23.03 -0.18 -13.38
C ILE A 406 24.07 -0.91 -14.24
N ALA A 407 25.35 -0.64 -14.05
CA ALA A 407 26.42 -1.31 -14.79
C ALA A 407 26.47 -2.83 -14.51
N VAL A 408 26.35 -3.22 -13.23
CA VAL A 408 26.31 -4.64 -12.85
C VAL A 408 25.10 -5.35 -13.44
N GLU A 409 23.92 -4.75 -13.35
CA GLU A 409 22.70 -5.36 -13.88
C GLU A 409 22.70 -5.42 -15.42
N TYR A 410 23.31 -4.43 -16.09
CA TYR A 410 23.50 -4.49 -17.54
C TYR A 410 24.46 -5.60 -17.96
N LEU A 411 25.55 -5.86 -17.21
CA LEU A 411 26.43 -7.00 -17.47
C LEU A 411 25.69 -8.32 -17.33
N LYS A 412 24.92 -8.52 -16.25
CA LYS A 412 24.07 -9.71 -16.08
C LYS A 412 23.08 -9.90 -17.21
N PHE A 413 22.47 -8.80 -17.67
CA PHE A 413 21.57 -8.83 -18.84
C PHE A 413 22.30 -9.31 -20.10
N LYS A 414 23.51 -8.82 -20.38
CA LYS A 414 24.31 -9.26 -21.53
C LYS A 414 24.72 -10.74 -21.44
N GLU A 415 25.09 -11.20 -20.25
CA GLU A 415 25.39 -12.61 -20.02
C GLU A 415 24.19 -13.51 -20.33
N ARG A 416 22.98 -13.14 -19.92
CA ARG A 416 21.76 -13.88 -20.24
C ARG A 416 21.45 -13.92 -21.74
N LEU A 417 21.62 -12.81 -22.46
CA LEU A 417 21.48 -12.79 -23.91
C LEU A 417 22.43 -13.78 -24.60
N ASN A 418 23.71 -13.79 -24.18
CA ASN A 418 24.72 -14.66 -24.75
C ASN A 418 24.49 -16.14 -24.42
N GLN A 419 23.92 -16.47 -23.23
CA GLN A 419 23.59 -17.85 -22.85
C GLN A 419 22.36 -18.38 -23.60
N GLY A 420 21.38 -17.53 -23.88
CA GLY A 420 20.20 -17.88 -24.68
C GLY A 420 20.54 -18.30 -26.12
N GLU A 421 21.74 -17.90 -26.64
CA GLU A 421 22.26 -18.30 -27.95
C GLU A 421 23.10 -19.59 -27.92
N LYS A 422 23.57 -20.01 -26.72
CA LYS A 422 24.37 -21.22 -26.53
C LYS A 422 23.55 -22.26 -25.77
N ASN A 423 22.90 -23.16 -26.49
CA ASN A 423 22.31 -24.38 -25.93
C ASN A 423 23.39 -25.27 -25.28
N SER A 424 23.11 -25.69 -24.02
CA SER A 424 23.67 -26.83 -23.28
C SER A 424 25.07 -26.71 -22.74
N SER A 425 25.13 -26.79 -21.45
CA SER A 425 26.10 -27.34 -20.49
C SER A 425 26.39 -26.39 -19.31
N ALA A 426 25.46 -26.28 -18.38
CA ALA A 426 25.61 -25.43 -17.19
C ALA A 426 24.85 -26.01 -15.98
N ASP A 427 24.97 -27.32 -15.69
CA ASP A 427 24.23 -27.93 -14.59
C ASP A 427 24.70 -27.45 -13.20
N GLU A 428 25.98 -27.15 -12.99
CA GLU A 428 26.50 -26.70 -11.68
C GLU A 428 26.17 -25.22 -11.38
N ALA A 429 26.16 -24.35 -12.38
CA ALA A 429 25.76 -22.94 -12.20
C ALA A 429 24.22 -22.81 -11.98
N TYR A 430 23.43 -23.73 -12.52
CA TYR A 430 21.99 -23.80 -12.31
C TYR A 430 21.62 -24.16 -10.85
N GLU A 431 22.33 -25.10 -10.22
CA GLU A 431 22.03 -25.50 -8.83
C GLU A 431 22.25 -24.36 -7.83
N SER A 432 23.31 -23.57 -7.96
CA SER A 432 23.57 -22.44 -7.06
C SER A 432 22.56 -21.30 -7.23
N ILE A 433 22.13 -21.03 -8.47
CA ILE A 433 21.08 -20.03 -8.76
C ILE A 433 19.70 -20.50 -8.26
N GLU A 434 19.42 -21.80 -8.34
CA GLU A 434 18.20 -22.38 -7.79
C GLU A 434 18.14 -22.31 -6.26
N GLU A 435 19.26 -22.48 -5.57
CA GLU A 435 19.32 -22.46 -4.10
C GLU A 435 19.13 -21.04 -3.55
N GLU A 436 19.81 -20.03 -4.11
CA GLU A 436 19.57 -18.61 -3.82
C GLU A 436 18.13 -18.19 -4.14
N SER A 437 17.58 -18.68 -5.24
CA SER A 437 16.20 -18.45 -5.67
C SER A 437 15.19 -19.07 -4.67
N ARG A 438 15.47 -20.25 -4.12
CA ARG A 438 14.61 -20.90 -3.12
C ARG A 438 14.59 -20.15 -1.79
N GLU A 439 15.76 -19.69 -1.32
CA GLU A 439 15.86 -18.90 -0.09
C GLU A 439 15.13 -17.56 -0.24
N SER A 440 15.35 -16.86 -1.34
CA SER A 440 14.65 -15.61 -1.66
C SER A 440 13.14 -15.81 -1.75
N ARG A 441 12.68 -16.88 -2.41
CA ARG A 441 11.25 -17.23 -2.49
C ARG A 441 10.63 -17.44 -1.10
N SER A 442 11.31 -18.16 -0.21
CA SER A 442 10.82 -18.38 1.16
C SER A 442 10.66 -17.07 1.95
N LYS A 443 11.63 -16.16 1.83
CA LYS A 443 11.57 -14.84 2.47
C LYS A 443 10.44 -13.99 1.92
N VAL A 444 10.22 -14.03 0.61
CA VAL A 444 9.15 -13.28 -0.08
C VAL A 444 7.77 -13.85 0.23
N GLU A 445 7.63 -15.18 0.39
CA GLU A 445 6.36 -15.84 0.69
C GLU A 445 5.72 -15.35 2.00
N ALA A 446 6.53 -14.95 2.97
CA ALA A 446 6.06 -14.35 4.22
C ALA A 446 5.20 -13.08 4.02
N PHE A 447 5.32 -12.43 2.86
CA PHE A 447 4.54 -11.26 2.48
C PHE A 447 3.33 -11.58 1.58
N SER A 448 3.06 -12.86 1.33
CA SER A 448 1.85 -13.27 0.62
C SER A 448 0.59 -12.96 1.45
N ARG A 449 -0.52 -12.65 0.79
CA ARG A 449 -1.81 -12.43 1.48
C ARG A 449 -2.25 -13.64 2.30
N PRO A 450 -2.09 -14.90 1.85
CA PRO A 450 -2.34 -16.07 2.70
C PRO A 450 -1.50 -16.06 3.98
N ALA A 451 -0.16 -15.91 3.90
CA ALA A 451 0.73 -15.92 5.07
C ALA A 451 0.42 -14.77 6.06
N LEU A 452 0.17 -13.57 5.54
CA LEU A 452 -0.22 -12.43 6.38
C LEU A 452 -1.61 -12.63 7.01
N THR A 453 -2.52 -13.35 6.35
CA THR A 453 -3.84 -13.69 6.91
C THR A 453 -3.71 -14.72 8.01
N GLU A 454 -2.82 -15.71 7.86
CA GLU A 454 -2.50 -16.64 8.94
C GLU A 454 -1.98 -15.92 10.19
N LYS A 455 -1.06 -14.96 10.00
CA LYS A 455 -0.54 -14.11 11.09
C LYS A 455 -1.66 -13.32 11.77
N LEU A 456 -2.60 -12.76 10.99
CA LEU A 456 -3.78 -12.07 11.51
C LEU A 456 -4.70 -13.02 12.29
N ALA A 457 -4.96 -14.21 11.78
CA ALA A 457 -5.81 -15.20 12.43
C ALA A 457 -5.22 -15.64 13.79
N ARG A 458 -3.90 -15.88 13.85
CA ARG A 458 -3.18 -16.15 15.12
C ARG A 458 -3.34 -15.01 16.12
N LEU A 459 -3.19 -13.77 15.67
CA LEU A 459 -3.39 -12.60 16.54
C LEU A 459 -4.82 -12.53 17.10
N LEU A 460 -5.82 -12.81 16.27
CA LEU A 460 -7.23 -12.87 16.70
C LEU A 460 -7.45 -13.97 17.76
N GLU A 461 -6.80 -15.13 17.62
CA GLU A 461 -6.85 -16.23 18.61
C GLU A 461 -6.26 -15.79 19.96
N ASP A 462 -5.08 -15.17 19.94
CA ASP A 462 -4.35 -14.77 21.15
C ASP A 462 -5.10 -13.71 21.96
N ILE A 463 -5.71 -12.74 21.27
CA ILE A 463 -6.56 -11.72 21.94
C ILE A 463 -7.80 -12.36 22.56
N GLY A 464 -8.38 -13.37 21.90
CA GLY A 464 -9.51 -14.14 22.44
C GLY A 464 -9.15 -14.97 23.69
N LYS A 465 -7.95 -15.56 23.76
CA LYS A 465 -7.47 -16.35 24.90
C LYS A 465 -7.21 -15.51 26.16
N ARG A 466 -6.50 -14.40 26.03
CA ARG A 466 -6.22 -13.46 27.13
C ARG A 466 -7.47 -12.95 27.82
N SER A 467 -8.60 -12.89 27.11
CA SER A 467 -9.90 -12.55 27.70
C SER A 467 -10.41 -13.60 28.68
N LYS A 468 -10.31 -14.89 28.32
CA LYS A 468 -10.82 -15.99 29.15
C LYS A 468 -10.02 -16.14 30.45
N GLU A 469 -8.71 -15.87 30.42
CA GLU A 469 -7.85 -15.91 31.61
C GLU A 469 -8.18 -14.76 32.57
N THR A 470 -8.36 -13.54 32.06
CA THR A 470 -8.71 -12.38 32.87
C THR A 470 -10.10 -12.49 33.50
N ASP A 471 -11.07 -13.07 32.78
CA ASP A 471 -12.43 -13.30 33.29
C ASP A 471 -12.47 -14.45 34.32
N ALA A 472 -11.66 -15.49 34.13
CA ALA A 472 -11.51 -16.60 35.10
C ALA A 472 -10.83 -16.14 36.40
N GLU A 473 -9.85 -15.23 36.31
CA GLU A 473 -9.21 -14.64 37.50
C GLU A 473 -10.16 -13.69 38.28
N LYS A 474 -11.03 -12.94 37.58
CA LYS A 474 -12.05 -12.09 38.21
C LYS A 474 -13.18 -12.88 38.87
N GLN A 475 -13.47 -14.09 38.36
CA GLN A 475 -14.48 -14.97 39.01
C GLN A 475 -13.92 -15.74 40.22
N LYS A 476 -12.58 -15.79 40.37
CA LYS A 476 -11.91 -16.41 41.52
C LYS A 476 -11.61 -15.43 42.68
N ARG A 477 -11.85 -14.15 42.48
CA ARG A 477 -11.76 -13.08 43.49
C ARG A 477 -13.17 -12.63 43.87
#